data_064b6144895a8ab836760d1a55db0bcd
#
_entry.id   064b6144895a8ab836760d1a55db0bcd
#
_cell.length_a   1.000
_cell.length_b   1.000
_cell.length_c   1.000
_cell.angle_alpha   90.00
_cell.angle_beta   90.00
_cell.angle_gamma   90.00
#
_symmetry.space_group_name_H-M   'P 1'
#
loop_
_entity.id
_entity.type
_entity.pdbx_description
1 polymer ?
#
loop_
_entity_poly.entity_id
_entity_poly.type
_entity_poly.pdbx_seq_one_letter_code
_entity_poly.pdbx_strand_id
1 'polypeptide(L)'
;MSESHSPVDVFKALADDTRSRIALLIAREGELCVCELTAGLDLSQPKISRHLALLRSNGLLADRRQGQWVFYRLHPDLAPWVVTLLHGALAEHQGWLAADVARLQAMTDRPVRCC
;
A
#
# COMPACT_ATOMS: atom_id res chain seq x y z
N MET A 1 -13.44 -4.93 -18.19
CA MET A 1 -12.91 -4.46 -18.30
C MET A 1 -12.61 -3.53 -17.61
N SER A 2 -11.98 -3.07 -17.41
CA SER A 2 -11.57 -2.48 -16.58
C SER A 2 -11.43 -1.17 -16.71
N GLU A 3 -12.33 -0.49 -16.81
CA GLU A 3 -12.24 0.81 -16.86
C GLU A 3 -12.17 1.37 -15.57
N SER A 4 -11.91 0.61 -14.60
CA SER A 4 -11.94 1.08 -13.24
C SER A 4 -10.82 2.03 -12.89
N HIS A 5 -9.86 2.23 -13.78
CA HIS A 5 -8.73 3.08 -13.46
C HIS A 5 -8.75 4.38 -14.25
N SER A 6 -9.89 5.05 -14.26
CA SER A 6 -9.90 6.39 -14.80
C SER A 6 -9.00 7.29 -13.95
N PRO A 7 -8.43 8.36 -14.52
CA PRO A 7 -7.59 9.25 -13.72
C PRO A 7 -8.30 9.77 -12.48
N VAL A 8 -9.58 10.10 -12.58
CA VAL A 8 -10.33 10.62 -11.43
C VAL A 8 -10.42 9.58 -10.32
N ASP A 9 -10.71 8.32 -10.69
CA ASP A 9 -10.82 7.26 -9.69
C ASP A 9 -9.49 7.04 -8.98
N VAL A 10 -8.40 7.05 -9.72
CA VAL A 10 -7.07 6.88 -9.13
C VAL A 10 -6.73 8.06 -8.21
N PHE A 11 -6.97 9.29 -8.69
CA PHE A 11 -6.64 10.47 -7.90
C PHE A 11 -7.49 10.53 -6.63
N LYS A 12 -8.78 10.17 -6.70
CA LYS A 12 -9.62 10.15 -5.51
C LYS A 12 -9.13 9.12 -4.50
N ALA A 13 -8.74 7.96 -4.97
CA ALA A 13 -8.25 6.90 -4.07
C ALA A 13 -6.99 7.36 -3.35
N LEU A 14 -6.14 8.13 -4.03
CA LEU A 14 -4.86 8.56 -3.48
C LEU A 14 -4.93 9.92 -2.79
N ALA A 15 -6.05 10.63 -2.87
CA ALA A 15 -6.18 11.96 -2.27
C ALA A 15 -6.53 11.87 -0.79
N ASP A 16 -5.78 11.11 -0.05
CA ASP A 16 -5.92 10.92 1.38
C ASP A 16 -4.54 10.58 1.92
N ASP A 17 -4.11 11.24 2.98
CA ASP A 17 -2.76 11.07 3.50
C ASP A 17 -2.45 9.60 3.81
N THR A 18 -3.35 8.92 4.50
CA THR A 18 -3.12 7.53 4.89
C THR A 18 -3.06 6.62 3.66
N ARG A 19 -3.99 6.76 2.73
CA ARG A 19 -4.01 5.90 1.55
C ARG A 19 -2.79 6.12 0.66
N SER A 20 -2.34 7.38 0.53
CA SER A 20 -1.12 7.65 -0.21
C SER A 20 0.09 6.98 0.44
N ARG A 21 0.20 7.06 1.77
CA ARG A 21 1.30 6.43 2.48
C ARG A 21 1.26 4.91 2.33
N ILE A 22 0.08 4.32 2.43
CA ILE A 22 -0.08 2.87 2.23
C ILE A 22 0.42 2.47 0.84
N ALA A 23 -0.06 3.17 -0.19
CA ALA A 23 0.30 2.83 -1.56
C ALA A 23 1.80 2.97 -1.81
N LEU A 24 2.41 4.03 -1.30
CA LEU A 24 3.84 4.26 -1.50
C LEU A 24 4.70 3.29 -0.70
N LEU A 25 4.29 2.94 0.52
CA LEU A 25 5.02 1.92 1.28
C LEU A 25 4.97 0.57 0.57
N ILE A 26 3.82 0.19 0.05
CA ILE A 26 3.68 -1.07 -0.68
C ILE A 26 4.51 -1.02 -1.96
N ALA A 27 4.50 0.10 -2.68
CA ALA A 27 5.31 0.24 -3.88
C ALA A 27 6.80 0.08 -3.57
N ARG A 28 7.22 0.62 -2.40
CA ARG A 28 8.61 0.54 -1.98
C ARG A 28 9.02 -0.88 -1.58
N GLU A 29 8.15 -1.56 -0.82
CA GLU A 29 8.48 -2.86 -0.23
C GLU A 29 8.08 -4.04 -1.13
N GLY A 30 7.21 -3.80 -2.10
CA GLY A 30 6.67 -4.85 -2.95
C GLY A 30 5.40 -5.46 -2.38
N GLU A 31 5.39 -5.79 -1.11
CA GLU A 31 4.25 -6.43 -0.48
C GLU A 31 4.33 -6.19 1.02
N LEU A 32 3.20 -5.90 1.66
CA LEU A 32 3.14 -5.71 3.12
C LEU A 32 1.86 -6.32 3.67
N CYS A 33 1.94 -6.90 4.87
CA CYS A 33 0.74 -7.38 5.54
C CYS A 33 0.13 -6.27 6.38
N VAL A 34 -1.10 -6.52 6.87
CA VAL A 34 -1.82 -5.53 7.67
C VAL A 34 -1.02 -5.13 8.91
N CYS A 35 -0.38 -6.09 9.58
CA CYS A 35 0.39 -5.77 10.79
C CYS A 35 1.58 -4.87 10.50
N GLU A 36 2.21 -5.06 9.33
CA GLU A 36 3.32 -4.19 8.94
C GLU A 36 2.84 -2.78 8.66
N LEU A 37 1.67 -2.65 8.06
CA LEU A 37 1.11 -1.33 7.76
C LEU A 37 0.65 -0.61 9.02
N THR A 38 0.06 -1.33 9.98
CA THR A 38 -0.34 -0.71 11.25
C THR A 38 0.87 -0.21 12.01
N ALA A 39 1.94 -0.97 12.03
CA ALA A 39 3.17 -0.54 12.70
C ALA A 39 3.83 0.61 11.95
N GLY A 40 3.95 0.50 10.64
CA GLY A 40 4.63 1.51 9.83
C GLY A 40 3.92 2.85 9.88
N LEU A 41 2.61 2.86 9.79
CA LEU A 41 1.85 4.11 9.82
C LEU A 41 1.48 4.56 11.21
N ASP A 42 1.68 3.71 12.22
CA ASP A 42 1.31 4.02 13.61
C ASP A 42 -0.17 4.37 13.71
N LEU A 43 -1.00 3.55 13.09
CA LEU A 43 -2.45 3.72 13.11
C LEU A 43 -3.10 2.40 13.54
N SER A 44 -4.35 2.48 13.98
CA SER A 44 -5.07 1.30 14.44
C SER A 44 -5.38 0.36 13.28
N GLN A 45 -5.50 -0.93 13.59
CA GLN A 45 -5.84 -1.91 12.57
C GLN A 45 -7.18 -1.62 11.89
N PRO A 46 -8.24 -1.24 12.60
CA PRO A 46 -9.51 -0.92 11.91
C PRO A 46 -9.38 0.21 10.90
N LYS A 47 -8.58 1.23 11.20
CA LYS A 47 -8.35 2.32 10.25
C LYS A 47 -7.61 1.83 9.02
N ILE A 48 -6.54 1.08 9.23
CA ILE A 48 -5.74 0.53 8.13
C ILE A 48 -6.61 -0.40 7.28
N SER A 49 -7.35 -1.30 7.92
CA SER A 49 -8.19 -2.27 7.18
C SER A 49 -9.25 -1.57 6.32
N ARG A 50 -9.80 -0.48 6.82
CA ARG A 50 -10.81 0.28 6.08
C ARG A 50 -10.23 0.90 4.82
N HIS A 51 -9.04 1.48 4.94
CA HIS A 51 -8.37 2.06 3.77
C HIS A 51 -7.91 0.99 2.79
N LEU A 52 -7.44 -0.15 3.30
CA LEU A 52 -7.04 -1.25 2.42
C LEU A 52 -8.22 -1.80 1.64
N ALA A 53 -9.39 -1.93 2.28
CA ALA A 53 -10.58 -2.41 1.60
C ALA A 53 -10.96 -1.48 0.45
N LEU A 54 -10.85 -0.17 0.65
CA LEU A 54 -11.17 0.79 -0.38
C LEU A 54 -10.17 0.71 -1.54
N LEU A 55 -8.89 0.62 -1.23
CA LEU A 55 -7.86 0.52 -2.27
C LEU A 55 -7.98 -0.78 -3.05
N ARG A 56 -8.36 -1.87 -2.38
CA ARG A 56 -8.58 -3.14 -3.06
C ARG A 56 -9.81 -3.08 -3.96
N SER A 57 -10.91 -2.50 -3.48
CA SER A 57 -12.13 -2.42 -4.28
C SER A 57 -11.95 -1.51 -5.49
N ASN A 58 -11.06 -0.53 -5.41
CA ASN A 58 -10.74 0.33 -6.54
C ASN A 58 -9.80 -0.33 -7.53
N GLY A 59 -9.27 -1.49 -7.22
CA GLY A 59 -8.34 -2.16 -8.11
C GLY A 59 -6.91 -1.67 -8.05
N LEU A 60 -6.57 -0.82 -7.07
CA LEU A 60 -5.18 -0.39 -6.91
C LEU A 60 -4.34 -1.43 -6.20
N LEU A 61 -4.92 -2.15 -5.27
CA LEU A 61 -4.23 -3.20 -4.53
C LEU A 61 -4.87 -4.56 -4.75
N ALA A 62 -4.06 -5.59 -4.67
CA ALA A 62 -4.52 -6.97 -4.61
C ALA A 62 -4.02 -7.57 -3.31
N ASP A 63 -4.73 -8.56 -2.80
CA ASP A 63 -4.32 -9.23 -1.58
C ASP A 63 -4.09 -10.72 -1.84
N ARG A 64 -3.33 -11.33 -0.96
CA ARG A 64 -3.18 -12.78 -0.92
C ARG A 64 -3.11 -13.22 0.52
N ARG A 65 -3.53 -14.44 0.77
CA ARG A 65 -3.51 -15.00 2.11
C ARG A 65 -2.40 -16.03 2.21
N GLN A 66 -1.66 -15.98 3.31
CA GLN A 66 -0.64 -16.96 3.61
C GLN A 66 -0.80 -17.31 5.09
N GLY A 67 -1.40 -18.48 5.37
CA GLY A 67 -1.73 -18.85 6.74
C GLY A 67 -2.72 -17.85 7.33
N GLN A 68 -2.34 -17.27 8.46
CA GLN A 68 -3.18 -16.27 9.14
C GLN A 68 -2.90 -14.86 8.64
N TRP A 69 -1.90 -14.70 7.75
CA TRP A 69 -1.49 -13.38 7.28
C TRP A 69 -2.19 -13.01 6.00
N VAL A 70 -2.53 -11.73 5.85
CA VAL A 70 -3.06 -11.18 4.59
C VAL A 70 -2.06 -10.13 4.12
N PHE A 71 -1.52 -10.35 2.93
CA PHE A 71 -0.53 -9.46 2.33
C PHE A 71 -1.17 -8.65 1.21
N TYR A 72 -0.77 -7.40 1.08
CA TYR A 72 -1.26 -6.50 0.04
C TYR A 72 -0.11 -6.05 -0.85
N ARG A 73 -0.36 -5.98 -2.14
CA ARG A 73 0.61 -5.53 -3.14
C ARG A 73 -0.13 -4.69 -4.17
N LEU A 74 0.62 -3.96 -4.98
CA LEU A 74 0.01 -3.26 -6.10
C LEU A 74 -0.65 -4.29 -7.00
N HIS A 75 -1.83 -3.96 -7.51
CA HIS A 75 -2.56 -4.92 -8.35
C HIS A 75 -1.72 -5.24 -9.58
N PRO A 76 -1.59 -6.53 -9.94
CA PRO A 76 -0.73 -6.91 -11.08
C PRO A 76 -1.21 -6.38 -12.42
N ASP A 77 -2.49 -6.02 -12.52
CA ASP A 77 -3.05 -5.49 -13.76
C ASP A 77 -3.13 -3.96 -13.78
N LEU A 78 -2.44 -3.28 -12.87
CA LEU A 78 -2.45 -1.82 -12.86
C LEU A 78 -1.92 -1.28 -14.18
N ALA A 79 -2.59 -0.25 -14.67
CA ALA A 79 -2.13 0.42 -15.88
C ALA A 79 -0.73 0.99 -15.66
N PRO A 80 0.13 0.93 -16.66
CA PRO A 80 1.51 1.41 -16.49
C PRO A 80 1.64 2.83 -16.00
N TRP A 81 0.72 3.73 -16.36
CA TRP A 81 0.82 5.12 -15.91
C TRP A 81 0.60 5.24 -14.40
N VAL A 82 -0.22 4.36 -13.81
CA VAL A 82 -0.45 4.38 -12.37
C VAL A 82 0.81 3.89 -11.65
N VAL A 83 1.42 2.83 -12.15
CA VAL A 83 2.67 2.32 -11.58
C VAL A 83 3.75 3.40 -11.65
N THR A 84 3.87 4.07 -12.79
CA THR A 84 4.83 5.14 -12.97
C THR A 84 4.57 6.30 -12.01
N LEU A 85 3.30 6.65 -11.83
CA LEU A 85 2.91 7.72 -10.90
C LEU A 85 3.36 7.39 -9.48
N LEU A 86 3.08 6.17 -9.02
CA LEU A 86 3.42 5.76 -7.66
C LEU A 86 4.93 5.70 -7.46
N HIS A 87 5.66 5.13 -8.39
CA HIS A 87 7.11 5.05 -8.27
C HIS A 87 7.76 6.43 -8.39
N GLY A 88 7.19 7.30 -9.21
CA GLY A 88 7.68 8.68 -9.32
C GLY A 88 7.49 9.44 -8.03
N ALA A 89 6.29 9.32 -7.43
CA ALA A 89 6.02 9.97 -6.16
C ALA A 89 6.93 9.43 -5.06
N LEU A 90 7.15 8.13 -5.04
CA LEU A 90 8.03 7.50 -4.06
C LEU A 90 9.46 8.05 -4.18
N ALA A 91 9.97 8.12 -5.41
CA ALA A 91 11.33 8.58 -5.63
C ALA A 91 11.54 10.04 -5.20
N GLU A 92 10.53 10.88 -5.44
CA GLU A 92 10.64 12.31 -5.16
C GLU A 92 10.32 12.69 -3.71
N HIS A 93 9.67 11.82 -2.97
CA HIS A 93 9.15 12.16 -1.64
C HIS A 93 9.57 11.17 -0.56
N GLN A 94 10.79 10.68 -0.63
CA GLN A 94 11.29 9.73 0.37
C GLN A 94 11.30 10.34 1.77
N GLY A 95 11.60 11.62 1.88
CA GLY A 95 11.58 12.29 3.18
C GLY A 95 10.20 12.31 3.83
N TRP A 96 9.16 12.47 3.00
CA TRP A 96 7.79 12.46 3.48
C TRP A 96 7.39 11.11 4.08
N LEU A 97 7.99 10.04 3.58
CA LEU A 97 7.69 8.69 4.02
C LEU A 97 8.70 8.16 5.04
N ALA A 98 9.72 8.95 5.38
CA ALA A 98 10.86 8.47 6.16
C ALA A 98 10.49 7.92 7.53
N ALA A 99 9.56 8.59 8.24
CA ALA A 99 9.16 8.14 9.57
C ALA A 99 8.41 6.80 9.49
N ASP A 100 7.57 6.63 8.46
CA ASP A 100 6.83 5.38 8.28
C ASP A 100 7.81 4.24 7.99
N VAL A 101 8.79 4.48 7.13
CA VAL A 101 9.80 3.49 6.81
C VAL A 101 10.61 3.11 8.04
N ALA A 102 10.98 4.10 8.85
CA ALA A 102 11.75 3.85 10.06
C ALA A 102 10.98 2.95 11.04
N ARG A 103 9.68 3.22 11.22
CA ARG A 103 8.85 2.40 12.11
C ARG A 103 8.73 0.97 11.57
N LEU A 104 8.59 0.82 10.26
CA LEU A 104 8.51 -0.49 9.64
C LEU A 104 9.81 -1.27 9.84
N GLN A 105 10.94 -0.61 9.63
CA GLN A 105 12.24 -1.24 9.79
C GLN A 105 12.55 -1.61 11.25
N ALA A 106 11.94 -0.92 12.19
CA ALA A 106 12.13 -1.21 13.61
C ALA A 106 11.33 -2.40 14.11
N MET A 107 10.39 -2.92 13.30
CA MET A 107 9.63 -4.11 13.69
C MET A 107 10.53 -5.31 13.83
N THR A 108 10.30 -6.09 14.89
CA THR A 108 11.08 -7.31 15.12
C THR A 108 10.32 -8.59 14.80
N ASP A 109 9.00 -8.45 14.62
CA ASP A 109 8.14 -9.61 14.42
C ASP A 109 7.45 -9.60 13.06
N ARG A 110 8.16 -9.16 12.04
CA ARG A 110 7.59 -9.16 10.69
C ARG A 110 7.40 -10.59 10.22
N PRO A 111 6.28 -10.87 9.53
CA PRO A 111 6.02 -12.23 9.08
C PRO A 111 7.06 -12.72 8.08
N VAL A 112 7.35 -14.02 8.16
CA VAL A 112 8.25 -14.66 7.21
C VAL A 112 7.42 -14.99 5.97
N ARG A 113 7.91 -14.57 4.81
CA ARG A 113 7.21 -14.84 3.57
C ARG A 113 7.79 -16.05 2.90
N CYS A 114 6.91 -16.91 2.40
CA CYS A 114 7.34 -18.04 1.59
C CYS A 114 7.69 -17.55 0.21
N CYS A 115 8.74 -18.06 -0.33
CA CYS A 115 9.17 -17.68 -1.67
C CYS A 115 8.77 -18.71 -2.70
#